data_d531d76f0ced5b653e129ae1e61b3cef
#
_entry.id   d531d76f0ced5b653e129ae1e61b3cef
#
_cell.length_a   1.000
_cell.length_b   1.000
_cell.length_c   1.000
_cell.angle_alpha   90.00
_cell.angle_beta   90.00
_cell.angle_gamma   90.00
#
_symmetry.space_group_name_H-M   'P 1'
#
loop_
_entity.id
_entity.type
_entity.pdbx_description
1 polymer ?
#
loop_
_entity_poly.entity_id
_entity_poly.type
_entity_poly.pdbx_seq_one_letter_code
_entity_poly.pdbx_strand_id
1 'polypeptide(L)'
;MKTGVFIFDTDYSIDIRELAQALEERGFESLFLPEHTHIPTSRVSPWGDGSKPLPQEYWHTHDPFVALSFAAGVTTNLKLGTGICLIPQRDPIVTAKSVASLDMMSGGRFIFGIG
;
A
#
# COMPACT_ATOMS: atom_id res chain seq x y z
N MET A 1 7.46 18.31 -12.79
CA MET A 1 6.96 17.96 -11.44
C MET A 1 6.55 16.51 -11.48
N LYS A 2 6.94 15.73 -10.48
CA LYS A 2 6.55 14.31 -10.37
C LYS A 2 5.36 14.21 -9.43
N THR A 3 4.33 13.48 -9.85
CA THR A 3 3.08 13.35 -9.10
C THR A 3 2.81 11.87 -8.84
N GLY A 4 2.54 11.52 -7.59
CA GLY A 4 2.12 10.19 -7.19
C GLY A 4 0.70 10.19 -6.64
N VAL A 5 0.13 8.99 -6.52
CA VAL A 5 -1.17 8.76 -5.90
C VAL A 5 -0.98 7.94 -4.64
N PHE A 6 -1.72 8.28 -3.60
CA PHE A 6 -1.86 7.52 -2.37
C PHE A 6 -3.33 7.13 -2.21
N ILE A 7 -3.62 5.86 -1.99
CA ILE A 7 -4.98 5.36 -1.82
C ILE A 7 -5.02 4.18 -0.84
N PHE A 8 -6.12 4.06 -0.11
CA PHE A 8 -6.47 2.81 0.56
C PHE A 8 -7.02 1.84 -0.49
N ASP A 9 -6.29 0.77 -0.76
CA ASP A 9 -6.73 -0.32 -1.62
C ASP A 9 -7.58 -1.30 -0.79
N THR A 10 -8.87 -1.37 -1.10
CA THR A 10 -9.87 -2.13 -0.34
C THR A 10 -10.66 -3.07 -1.24
N ASP A 11 -11.42 -3.98 -0.62
CA ASP A 11 -12.33 -4.91 -1.32
C ASP A 11 -13.52 -4.22 -2.03
N TYR A 12 -13.71 -2.92 -1.80
CA TYR A 12 -14.76 -2.11 -2.46
C TYR A 12 -14.18 -0.94 -3.30
N SER A 13 -12.86 -0.84 -3.42
CA SER A 13 -12.22 0.17 -4.27
C SER A 13 -12.15 -0.30 -5.74
N ILE A 14 -11.60 0.56 -6.61
CA ILE A 14 -11.21 0.15 -7.96
C ILE A 14 -10.20 -1.00 -7.89
N ASP A 15 -10.26 -1.96 -8.82
CA ASP A 15 -9.24 -3.02 -8.92
C ASP A 15 -7.85 -2.41 -9.05
N ILE A 16 -6.92 -2.87 -8.22
CA ILE A 16 -5.56 -2.32 -8.13
C ILE A 16 -4.81 -2.38 -9.47
N ARG A 17 -5.09 -3.38 -10.31
CA ARG A 17 -4.48 -3.53 -11.65
C ARG A 17 -5.00 -2.46 -12.60
N GLU A 18 -6.31 -2.23 -12.60
CA GLU A 18 -6.94 -1.17 -13.41
C GLU A 18 -6.42 0.20 -12.99
N LEU A 19 -6.35 0.45 -11.67
CA LEU A 19 -5.80 1.69 -11.15
C LEU A 19 -4.35 1.89 -11.58
N ALA A 20 -3.49 0.89 -11.39
CA ALA A 20 -2.07 0.97 -11.70
C ALA A 20 -1.83 1.25 -13.20
N GLN A 21 -2.53 0.54 -14.10
CA GLN A 21 -2.47 0.79 -15.53
C GLN A 21 -2.93 2.21 -15.88
N ALA A 22 -4.06 2.64 -15.33
CA ALA A 22 -4.59 3.97 -15.57
C ALA A 22 -3.65 5.09 -15.10
N LEU A 23 -2.93 4.88 -13.99
CA LEU A 23 -1.94 5.83 -13.47
C LEU A 23 -0.72 5.90 -14.40
N GLU A 24 -0.19 4.76 -14.82
CA GLU A 24 0.95 4.71 -15.74
C GLU A 24 0.63 5.36 -17.07
N GLU A 25 -0.53 5.05 -17.68
CA GLU A 25 -1.01 5.64 -18.93
C GLU A 25 -1.15 7.17 -18.86
N ARG A 26 -1.49 7.70 -17.70
CA ARG A 26 -1.65 9.14 -17.47
C ARG A 26 -0.37 9.85 -17.00
N GLY A 27 0.74 9.10 -16.94
CA GLY A 27 2.05 9.67 -16.61
C GLY A 27 2.26 9.99 -15.13
N PHE A 28 1.50 9.36 -14.21
CA PHE A 28 1.82 9.41 -12.80
C PHE A 28 3.12 8.66 -12.52
N GLU A 29 3.92 9.18 -11.58
CA GLU A 29 5.20 8.57 -11.26
C GLU A 29 5.06 7.37 -10.33
N SER A 30 4.12 7.41 -9.39
CA SER A 30 4.08 6.44 -8.30
C SER A 30 2.68 6.19 -7.73
N LEU A 31 2.51 4.99 -7.19
CA LEU A 31 1.35 4.57 -6.41
C LEU A 31 1.82 4.13 -5.03
N PHE A 32 1.21 4.69 -3.98
CA PHE A 32 1.49 4.33 -2.58
C PHE A 32 0.25 3.76 -1.90
N LEU A 33 0.44 2.67 -1.16
CA LEU A 33 -0.60 2.04 -0.37
C LEU A 33 -0.23 2.08 1.13
N PRO A 34 -1.19 2.38 2.02
CA PRO A 34 -1.01 2.28 3.46
C PRO A 34 -1.04 0.81 3.93
N GLU A 35 -0.75 0.62 5.21
CA GLU A 35 -0.85 -0.69 5.83
C GLU A 35 -1.61 -0.66 7.15
N HIS A 36 -2.46 -1.66 7.33
CA HIS A 36 -2.97 -2.12 8.61
C HIS A 36 -3.09 -3.63 8.56
N THR A 37 -2.17 -4.35 9.21
CA THR A 37 -2.21 -5.83 9.24
C THR A 37 -3.42 -6.33 10.01
N HIS A 38 -3.85 -5.59 11.03
CA HIS A 38 -5.03 -5.86 11.84
C HIS A 38 -5.45 -4.61 12.62
N ILE A 39 -6.72 -4.55 12.98
CA ILE A 39 -7.27 -3.52 13.86
C ILE A 39 -7.89 -4.23 15.07
N PRO A 40 -7.47 -3.91 16.31
CA PRO A 40 -8.08 -4.46 17.51
C PRO A 40 -9.57 -4.11 17.60
N THR A 41 -10.42 -5.08 17.92
CA THR A 41 -11.86 -4.85 18.13
C THR A 41 -12.15 -4.00 19.36
N SER A 42 -11.32 -4.17 20.41
CA SER A 42 -11.35 -3.31 21.61
C SER A 42 -10.30 -2.22 21.46
N ARG A 43 -10.72 -1.01 21.15
CA ARG A 43 -9.82 0.14 21.01
C ARG A 43 -10.06 1.14 22.10
N VAL A 44 -8.96 1.55 22.77
CA VAL A 44 -8.97 2.61 23.78
C VAL A 44 -8.55 3.95 23.18
N SER A 45 -7.64 3.90 22.18
CA SER A 45 -7.17 5.10 21.50
C SER A 45 -8.21 5.58 20.48
N PRO A 46 -8.61 6.86 20.55
CA PRO A 46 -9.50 7.44 19.55
C PRO A 46 -8.80 7.56 18.18
N TRP A 47 -9.60 7.66 17.12
CA TRP A 47 -9.11 8.08 15.82
C TRP A 47 -9.22 9.60 15.69
N GLY A 48 -8.14 10.25 15.25
CA GLY A 48 -8.10 11.70 15.16
C GLY A 48 -8.34 12.36 16.53
N ASP A 49 -9.27 13.30 16.58
CA ASP A 49 -9.69 13.99 17.82
C ASP A 49 -10.73 13.20 18.64
N GLY A 50 -11.12 12.02 18.17
CA GLY A 50 -12.12 11.18 18.81
C GLY A 50 -13.57 11.52 18.48
N SER A 51 -13.82 12.54 17.69
CA SER A 51 -15.18 12.94 17.30
C SER A 51 -15.86 11.99 16.32
N LYS A 52 -15.08 11.16 15.61
CA LYS A 52 -15.55 10.23 14.59
C LYS A 52 -15.06 8.81 14.84
N PRO A 53 -15.83 7.79 14.40
CA PRO A 53 -15.35 6.43 14.42
C PRO A 53 -14.16 6.25 13.47
N LEU A 54 -13.40 5.17 13.65
CA LEU A 54 -12.36 4.78 12.69
C LEU A 54 -13.01 4.57 11.31
N PRO A 55 -12.50 5.20 10.24
CA PRO A 55 -12.99 4.96 8.88
C PRO A 55 -12.85 3.50 8.47
N GLN A 56 -13.82 3.00 7.70
CA GLN A 56 -13.87 1.56 7.39
C GLN A 56 -12.71 1.09 6.51
N GLU A 57 -12.11 1.94 5.70
CA GLU A 57 -10.94 1.62 4.89
C GLU A 57 -9.77 1.07 5.71
N TYR A 58 -9.67 1.41 6.99
CA TYR A 58 -8.61 0.95 7.87
C TYR A 58 -8.64 -0.56 8.16
N TRP A 59 -9.81 -1.19 8.15
CA TRP A 59 -9.94 -2.64 8.34
C TRP A 59 -10.35 -3.40 7.07
N HIS A 60 -10.55 -2.67 5.96
CA HIS A 60 -10.81 -3.26 4.65
C HIS A 60 -9.60 -3.25 3.73
N THR A 61 -8.51 -2.56 4.11
CA THR A 61 -7.33 -2.44 3.26
C THR A 61 -6.62 -3.78 3.07
N HIS A 62 -6.20 -4.05 1.84
CA HIS A 62 -5.41 -5.23 1.51
C HIS A 62 -3.98 -5.14 2.05
N ASP A 63 -3.28 -6.28 2.15
CA ASP A 63 -1.84 -6.29 2.41
C ASP A 63 -1.12 -5.55 1.26
N PRO A 64 -0.30 -4.53 1.58
CA PRO A 64 0.30 -3.69 0.54
C PRO A 64 1.31 -4.45 -0.33
N PHE A 65 2.04 -5.45 0.20
CA PHE A 65 2.98 -6.21 -0.62
C PHE A 65 2.26 -7.09 -1.64
N VAL A 66 1.12 -7.66 -1.24
CA VAL A 66 0.28 -8.44 -2.15
C VAL A 66 -0.31 -7.54 -3.23
N ALA A 67 -0.98 -6.46 -2.84
CA ALA A 67 -1.62 -5.55 -3.79
C ALA A 67 -0.61 -4.89 -4.75
N LEU A 68 0.53 -4.42 -4.24
CA LEU A 68 1.59 -3.85 -5.07
C LEU A 68 2.24 -4.87 -6.01
N SER A 69 2.24 -6.16 -5.65
CA SER A 69 2.71 -7.21 -6.58
C SER A 69 1.77 -7.38 -7.77
N PHE A 70 0.45 -7.27 -7.56
CA PHE A 70 -0.53 -7.25 -8.65
C PHE A 70 -0.33 -6.02 -9.55
N ALA A 71 -0.14 -4.85 -8.97
CA ALA A 71 0.15 -3.62 -9.71
C ALA A 71 1.47 -3.72 -10.50
N ALA A 72 2.51 -4.32 -9.91
CA ALA A 72 3.80 -4.54 -10.56
C ALA A 72 3.69 -5.40 -11.82
N GLY A 73 2.82 -6.42 -11.77
CA GLY A 73 2.63 -7.36 -12.88
C GLY A 73 1.97 -6.76 -14.12
N VAL A 74 1.33 -5.61 -14.01
CA VAL A 74 0.60 -4.95 -15.11
C VAL A 74 1.17 -3.59 -15.51
N THR A 75 2.28 -3.17 -14.90
CA THR A 75 2.96 -1.90 -15.17
C THR A 75 4.44 -2.12 -15.46
N THR A 76 5.08 -1.15 -16.10
CA THR A 76 6.50 -1.21 -16.48
C THR A 76 7.36 -0.10 -15.88
N ASN A 77 6.78 1.07 -15.63
CA ASN A 77 7.52 2.26 -15.18
C ASN A 77 6.99 2.82 -13.86
N LEU A 78 5.71 2.58 -13.53
CA LEU A 78 5.08 3.09 -12.32
C LEU A 78 5.85 2.60 -11.09
N LYS A 79 6.31 3.53 -10.25
CA LYS A 79 6.89 3.21 -8.96
C LYS A 79 5.81 2.81 -7.96
N LEU A 80 6.12 1.86 -7.12
CA LEU A 80 5.19 1.22 -6.20
C LEU A 80 5.73 1.37 -4.79
N GLY A 81 4.95 1.87 -3.87
CA GLY A 81 5.46 2.16 -2.54
C GLY A 81 4.50 1.84 -1.41
N THR A 82 5.07 1.59 -0.25
CA THR A 82 4.32 1.55 1.01
C THR A 82 4.28 2.95 1.64
N GLY A 83 3.11 3.42 1.97
CA GLY A 83 2.93 4.70 2.62
C GLY A 83 2.02 4.60 3.84
N ILE A 84 2.42 3.90 4.85
CA ILE A 84 3.71 3.32 5.21
C ILE A 84 3.57 1.86 5.64
N CYS A 85 4.68 1.10 5.59
CA CYS A 85 4.73 -0.22 6.20
C CYS A 85 4.88 -0.07 7.72
N LEU A 86 4.00 -0.72 8.49
CA LEU A 86 4.02 -0.69 9.96
C LEU A 86 4.99 -1.76 10.50
N ILE A 87 6.27 -1.43 10.55
CA ILE A 87 7.34 -2.36 10.98
C ILE A 87 7.05 -3.04 12.32
N PRO A 88 6.52 -2.33 13.36
CA PRO A 88 6.23 -2.99 14.64
C PRO A 88 5.19 -4.11 14.57
N GLN A 89 4.41 -4.19 13.51
CA GLN A 89 3.38 -5.20 13.32
C GLN A 89 3.86 -6.42 12.49
N ARG A 90 5.11 -6.41 12.02
CA ARG A 90 5.64 -7.41 11.10
C ARG A 90 6.86 -8.15 11.63
N ASP A 91 6.98 -9.41 11.26
CA ASP A 91 8.24 -10.14 11.42
C ASP A 91 9.31 -9.54 10.48
N PRO A 92 10.48 -9.16 11.00
CA PRO A 92 11.48 -8.46 10.21
C PRO A 92 12.10 -9.32 9.09
N ILE A 93 12.25 -10.63 9.30
CA ILE A 93 12.84 -11.53 8.31
C ILE A 93 11.86 -11.77 7.16
N VAL A 94 10.58 -12.00 7.48
CA VAL A 94 9.52 -12.16 6.48
C VAL A 94 9.33 -10.86 5.70
N THR A 95 9.35 -9.72 6.37
CA THR A 95 9.25 -8.40 5.74
C THR A 95 10.42 -8.14 4.79
N ALA A 96 11.65 -8.40 5.22
CA ALA A 96 12.82 -8.26 4.37
C ALA A 96 12.72 -9.15 3.11
N LYS A 97 12.19 -10.36 3.24
CA LYS A 97 11.95 -11.25 2.09
C LYS A 97 10.91 -10.70 1.14
N SER A 98 9.79 -10.16 1.66
CA SER A 98 8.73 -9.55 0.85
C SER A 98 9.23 -8.32 0.08
N VAL A 99 9.96 -7.43 0.77
CA VAL A 99 10.60 -6.25 0.18
C VAL A 99 11.53 -6.62 -0.95
N ALA A 100 12.48 -7.52 -0.69
CA ALA A 100 13.45 -7.95 -1.69
C ALA A 100 12.79 -8.63 -2.90
N SER A 101 11.75 -9.42 -2.66
CA SER A 101 11.01 -10.11 -3.72
C SER A 101 10.26 -9.11 -4.61
N LEU A 102 9.51 -8.20 -4.00
CA LEU A 102 8.75 -7.19 -4.75
C LEU A 102 9.67 -6.25 -5.52
N ASP A 103 10.77 -5.82 -4.91
CA ASP A 103 11.75 -4.96 -5.59
C ASP A 103 12.35 -5.66 -6.82
N MET A 104 12.82 -6.90 -6.65
CA MET A 104 13.39 -7.69 -7.75
C MET A 104 12.36 -7.95 -8.85
N MET A 105 11.14 -8.40 -8.50
CA MET A 105 10.09 -8.75 -9.46
C MET A 105 9.54 -7.52 -10.20
N SER A 106 9.58 -6.35 -9.57
CA SER A 106 9.18 -5.08 -10.19
C SER A 106 10.30 -4.42 -11.01
N GLY A 107 11.51 -4.99 -11.03
CA GLY A 107 12.66 -4.40 -11.71
C GLY A 107 13.22 -3.16 -11.02
N GLY A 108 13.23 -3.13 -9.69
CA GLY A 108 13.76 -2.01 -8.89
C GLY A 108 12.83 -0.81 -8.79
N ARG A 109 11.52 -1.00 -8.97
CA ARG A 109 10.52 0.07 -8.89
C ARG A 109 9.88 0.23 -7.51
N PHE A 110 10.25 -0.63 -6.56
CA PHE A 110 9.63 -0.60 -5.24
C PHE A 110 10.28 0.48 -4.35
N ILE A 111 9.44 1.19 -3.62
CA ILE A 111 9.84 2.21 -2.63
C ILE A 111 9.35 1.74 -1.26
N PHE A 112 10.29 1.41 -0.38
CA PHE A 112 9.97 0.93 0.95
C PHE A 112 9.83 2.10 1.93
N GLY A 113 8.61 2.59 2.12
CA GLY A 113 8.28 3.57 3.15
C GLY A 113 7.90 2.88 4.46
N ILE A 114 8.48 3.34 5.56
CA ILE A 114 8.33 2.74 6.90
C ILE A 114 7.84 3.76 7.93
N GLY A 115 7.18 3.27 9.00
CA GLY A 115 6.76 4.05 10.14
C GLY A 115 6.57 3.21 11.39
#